data_9e0bac0356987b00de0af1d74e53e997
#
_entry.id   9e0bac0356987b00de0af1d74e53e997
#
_cell.length_a   1.000
_cell.length_b   1.000
_cell.length_c   1.000
_cell.angle_alpha   90.00
_cell.angle_beta   90.00
_cell.angle_gamma   90.00
#
_symmetry.space_group_name_H-M   'P 1'
#
loop_
_entity.id
_entity.type
_entity.pdbx_description
1 polymer ?
#
loop_
_entity_poly.entity_id
_entity_poly.type
_entity_poly.pdbx_seq_one_letter_code
_entity_poly.pdbx_strand_id
1 'polypeptide(L)'
;MDYCSIQDFHNALHDTGRFATVRPHCIEALCRTTHFAECRAVVANRDMLLHAPITNLAMTLAERAYAILHGERGELIGNFTILHRELNSHTSIILEDIPQGEPLESAMLTMSQEKLLSGLREFEERMRRADISHNNLRKQNIIVDRNGHWHPLRLYYTTIGYGGDSKQMEALYTEIKSVAKADNCLNEPLSAYRTEYIPLREGRRRMVTAEGVGFRDENGNVVIAPLYVWASDFDEGRAMVMTAEKMMGLIDTSGREVIKAEYEIVEYSAKDGNSWVRQNGLWALFDYSGLQITDWDDREMVDYDIEL
;
A
#
# COMPACT_ATOMS: atom_id res chain seq x y z
N MET A 1 -17.85 -10.35 15.15
CA MET A 1 -17.00 -9.21 14.70
C MET A 1 -16.71 -9.46 13.24
N ASP A 2 -16.85 -8.47 12.37
CA ASP A 2 -16.64 -8.63 10.93
C ASP A 2 -15.24 -8.11 10.52
N TYR A 3 -14.23 -8.55 11.26
CA TYR A 3 -12.83 -8.31 10.96
C TYR A 3 -11.97 -9.48 11.46
N CYS A 4 -10.76 -9.62 10.91
CA CYS A 4 -9.80 -10.66 11.27
C CYS A 4 -8.43 -10.08 11.59
N SER A 5 -7.56 -10.88 12.19
CA SER A 5 -6.15 -10.52 12.28
C SER A 5 -5.47 -10.64 10.91
N ILE A 6 -4.38 -9.91 10.73
CA ILE A 6 -3.54 -10.03 9.53
C ILE A 6 -3.04 -11.47 9.38
N GLN A 7 -2.71 -12.12 10.51
CA GLN A 7 -2.24 -13.50 10.52
C GLN A 7 -3.32 -14.49 10.07
N ASP A 8 -4.60 -14.28 10.46
CA ASP A 8 -5.71 -15.12 10.00
C ASP A 8 -5.91 -15.00 8.49
N PHE A 9 -5.83 -13.78 7.96
CA PHE A 9 -5.90 -13.57 6.51
C PHE A 9 -4.70 -14.19 5.79
N HIS A 10 -3.49 -13.99 6.29
CA HIS A 10 -2.29 -14.63 5.75
C HIS A 10 -2.41 -16.16 5.73
N ASN A 11 -2.85 -16.75 6.84
CA ASN A 11 -3.05 -18.20 6.92
C ASN A 11 -4.10 -18.69 5.92
N ALA A 12 -5.16 -17.92 5.71
CA ALA A 12 -6.20 -18.27 4.75
C ALA A 12 -5.72 -18.19 3.29
N LEU A 13 -4.84 -17.27 2.97
CA LEU A 13 -4.22 -17.19 1.65
C LEU A 13 -3.38 -18.43 1.32
N HIS A 14 -2.79 -19.08 2.34
CA HIS A 14 -2.07 -20.35 2.21
C HIS A 14 -2.97 -21.58 2.32
N ASP A 15 -4.15 -21.45 2.92
CA ASP A 15 -5.18 -22.48 3.03
C ASP A 15 -6.52 -21.95 2.52
N THR A 16 -6.67 -21.92 1.20
CA THR A 16 -7.84 -21.31 0.54
C THR A 16 -9.16 -22.04 0.84
N GLY A 17 -9.13 -23.19 1.52
CA GLY A 17 -10.32 -23.85 2.06
C GLY A 17 -11.04 -23.04 3.13
N ARG A 18 -10.37 -22.05 3.73
CA ARG A 18 -10.96 -21.11 4.70
C ARG A 18 -11.88 -20.06 4.09
N PHE A 19 -11.82 -19.87 2.76
CA PHE A 19 -12.78 -19.03 2.04
C PHE A 19 -14.02 -19.84 1.69
N ALA A 20 -15.19 -19.24 1.83
CA ALA A 20 -16.46 -19.93 1.58
C ALA A 20 -16.70 -20.17 0.09
N THR A 21 -16.53 -19.15 -0.75
CA THR A 21 -16.90 -19.17 -2.16
C THR A 21 -15.72 -18.96 -3.11
N VAL A 22 -14.77 -18.10 -2.77
CA VAL A 22 -13.62 -17.79 -3.65
C VAL A 22 -12.43 -18.72 -3.38
N ARG A 23 -11.57 -18.87 -4.37
CA ARG A 23 -10.32 -19.63 -4.28
C ARG A 23 -9.20 -18.81 -4.90
N PRO A 24 -8.62 -17.89 -4.12
CA PRO A 24 -7.51 -17.08 -4.60
C PRO A 24 -6.27 -17.95 -4.85
N HIS A 25 -5.54 -17.63 -5.92
CA HIS A 25 -4.26 -18.25 -6.25
C HIS A 25 -3.33 -17.22 -6.89
N CYS A 26 -2.07 -17.57 -7.15
CA CYS A 26 -1.04 -16.63 -7.62
C CYS A 26 -0.96 -15.38 -6.73
N ILE A 27 -0.88 -15.61 -5.41
CA ILE A 27 -0.98 -14.56 -4.40
C ILE A 27 0.34 -13.80 -4.36
N GLU A 28 0.24 -12.47 -4.52
CA GLU A 28 1.36 -11.56 -4.31
C GLU A 28 1.53 -11.20 -2.82
N ALA A 29 2.57 -10.44 -2.49
CA ALA A 29 2.87 -10.06 -1.12
C ALA A 29 1.68 -9.38 -0.43
N LEU A 30 1.45 -9.77 0.81
CA LEU A 30 0.45 -9.17 1.68
C LEU A 30 0.89 -7.76 2.09
N CYS A 31 0.01 -6.78 1.90
CA CYS A 31 0.19 -5.41 2.34
C CYS A 31 -0.80 -5.07 3.45
N ARG A 32 -0.45 -4.10 4.29
CA ARG A 32 -1.33 -3.54 5.31
C ARG A 32 -1.65 -2.09 5.00
N THR A 33 -2.93 -1.73 5.14
CA THR A 33 -3.39 -0.33 5.26
C THR A 33 -3.92 -0.10 6.68
N THR A 34 -4.38 1.09 6.99
CA THR A 34 -4.96 1.40 8.31
C THR A 34 -6.12 0.47 8.69
N HIS A 35 -6.95 0.09 7.73
CA HIS A 35 -8.19 -0.65 8.00
C HIS A 35 -8.25 -2.03 7.37
N PHE A 36 -7.35 -2.33 6.42
CA PHE A 36 -7.39 -3.57 5.66
C PHE A 36 -6.02 -4.23 5.54
N ALA A 37 -6.01 -5.55 5.57
CA ALA A 37 -4.94 -6.34 4.99
C ALA A 37 -5.30 -6.64 3.53
N GLU A 38 -4.36 -6.49 2.61
CA GLU A 38 -4.60 -6.53 1.17
C GLU A 38 -3.60 -7.43 0.47
N CYS A 39 -4.05 -8.14 -0.54
CA CYS A 39 -3.16 -8.84 -1.46
C CYS A 39 -3.74 -8.82 -2.87
N ARG A 40 -2.86 -8.86 -3.87
CA ARG A 40 -3.24 -9.15 -5.24
C ARG A 40 -3.25 -10.66 -5.44
N ALA A 41 -4.27 -11.18 -6.09
CA ALA A 41 -4.41 -12.60 -6.40
C ALA A 41 -5.27 -12.79 -7.64
N VAL A 42 -5.21 -13.98 -8.22
CA VAL A 42 -6.12 -14.40 -9.28
C VAL A 42 -7.33 -15.09 -8.65
N VAL A 43 -8.52 -14.60 -8.96
CA VAL A 43 -9.80 -15.18 -8.53
C VAL A 43 -10.68 -15.37 -9.78
N ALA A 44 -11.16 -16.57 -10.03
CA ALA A 44 -11.96 -16.89 -11.22
C ALA A 44 -11.33 -16.43 -12.55
N ASN A 45 -10.02 -16.60 -12.70
CA ASN A 45 -9.20 -16.19 -13.85
C ASN A 45 -9.14 -14.68 -14.09
N ARG A 46 -9.37 -13.87 -13.07
CA ARG A 46 -9.21 -12.39 -13.11
C ARG A 46 -8.24 -11.93 -12.04
N ASP A 47 -7.44 -10.93 -12.38
CA ASP A 47 -6.60 -10.22 -11.41
C ASP A 47 -7.49 -9.39 -10.48
N MET A 48 -7.40 -9.68 -9.19
CA MET A 48 -8.22 -9.07 -8.16
C MET A 48 -7.35 -8.51 -7.05
N LEU A 49 -7.80 -7.43 -6.45
CA LEU A 49 -7.30 -6.98 -5.16
C LEU A 49 -8.27 -7.47 -4.07
N LEU A 50 -7.75 -8.25 -3.14
CA LEU A 50 -8.49 -8.77 -2.00
C LEU A 50 -8.19 -7.90 -0.79
N HIS A 51 -9.25 -7.47 -0.10
CA HIS A 51 -9.13 -6.69 1.13
C HIS A 51 -9.84 -7.42 2.26
N ALA A 52 -9.10 -7.79 3.29
CA ALA A 52 -9.65 -8.32 4.53
C ALA A 52 -9.71 -7.21 5.57
N PRO A 53 -10.87 -6.93 6.19
CA PRO A 53 -10.99 -5.94 7.23
C PRO A 53 -10.18 -6.38 8.46
N ILE A 54 -9.36 -5.47 9.02
CA ILE A 54 -8.55 -5.70 10.22
C ILE A 54 -8.95 -4.80 11.39
N THR A 55 -9.91 -3.91 11.18
CA THR A 55 -10.49 -3.05 12.20
C THR A 55 -12.02 -3.08 12.15
N ASN A 56 -12.66 -2.71 13.23
CA ASN A 56 -14.13 -2.61 13.32
C ASN A 56 -14.72 -1.55 12.38
N LEU A 57 -13.94 -0.52 11.99
CA LEU A 57 -14.37 0.55 11.11
C LEU A 57 -14.31 0.16 9.61
N ALA A 58 -13.49 -0.83 9.27
CA ALA A 58 -13.22 -1.21 7.88
C ALA A 58 -14.51 -1.51 7.08
N MET A 59 -15.38 -2.36 7.63
CA MET A 59 -16.62 -2.72 6.94
C MET A 59 -17.61 -1.57 6.84
N THR A 60 -17.69 -0.70 7.85
CA THR A 60 -18.51 0.51 7.79
C THR A 60 -18.08 1.43 6.63
N LEU A 61 -16.77 1.60 6.43
CA LEU A 61 -16.23 2.37 5.30
C LEU A 61 -16.59 1.70 3.97
N ALA A 62 -16.37 0.39 3.85
CA ALA A 62 -16.63 -0.35 2.63
C ALA A 62 -18.13 -0.38 2.26
N GLU A 63 -19.01 -0.66 3.19
CA GLU A 63 -20.46 -0.67 2.95
C GLU A 63 -20.99 0.69 2.55
N ARG A 64 -20.49 1.76 3.18
CA ARG A 64 -20.82 3.13 2.79
C ARG A 64 -20.36 3.44 1.36
N ALA A 65 -19.12 3.13 1.02
CA ALA A 65 -18.58 3.35 -0.32
C ALA A 65 -19.30 2.47 -1.37
N TYR A 66 -19.63 1.22 -1.02
CA TYR A 66 -20.39 0.32 -1.87
C TYR A 66 -21.77 0.90 -2.19
N ALA A 67 -22.48 1.43 -1.21
CA ALA A 67 -23.77 2.07 -1.42
C ALA A 67 -23.68 3.32 -2.33
N ILE A 68 -22.58 4.09 -2.21
CA ILE A 68 -22.32 5.27 -3.06
C ILE A 68 -22.04 4.85 -4.51
N LEU A 69 -21.24 3.82 -4.71
CA LEU A 69 -20.79 3.36 -6.03
C LEU A 69 -21.80 2.42 -6.72
N HIS A 70 -22.95 2.17 -6.10
CA HIS A 70 -24.00 1.38 -6.75
C HIS A 70 -24.66 2.15 -7.90
N GLY A 71 -24.84 1.50 -9.07
CA GLY A 71 -25.45 2.10 -10.24
C GLY A 71 -24.51 3.00 -11.05
N GLU A 72 -25.01 4.12 -11.59
CA GLU A 72 -24.30 4.99 -12.54
C GLU A 72 -22.95 5.49 -12.05
N ARG A 73 -22.78 5.73 -10.75
CA ARG A 73 -21.50 6.16 -10.18
C ARG A 73 -20.43 5.09 -10.32
N GLY A 74 -20.81 3.83 -10.09
CA GLY A 74 -19.91 2.69 -10.27
C GLY A 74 -19.54 2.46 -11.73
N GLU A 75 -20.45 2.72 -12.67
CA GLU A 75 -20.14 2.65 -14.10
C GLU A 75 -19.13 3.72 -14.52
N LEU A 76 -19.16 4.89 -13.90
CA LEU A 76 -18.25 6.00 -14.21
C LEU A 76 -16.86 5.80 -13.61
N ILE A 77 -16.76 5.27 -12.41
CA ILE A 77 -15.53 5.30 -11.60
C ILE A 77 -14.94 3.90 -11.43
N GLY A 78 -15.77 2.91 -11.21
CA GLY A 78 -15.45 1.55 -10.82
C GLY A 78 -16.28 1.12 -9.61
N ASN A 79 -16.27 -0.16 -9.33
CA ASN A 79 -16.96 -0.76 -8.19
C ASN A 79 -16.14 -1.90 -7.60
N PHE A 80 -16.59 -2.41 -6.48
CA PHE A 80 -16.07 -3.60 -5.83
C PHE A 80 -17.20 -4.47 -5.30
N THR A 81 -16.89 -5.68 -4.91
CA THR A 81 -17.87 -6.64 -4.38
C THR A 81 -17.55 -6.91 -2.91
N ILE A 82 -18.57 -6.93 -2.05
CA ILE A 82 -18.46 -7.38 -0.67
C ILE A 82 -19.00 -8.80 -0.58
N LEU A 83 -18.15 -9.74 -0.18
CA LEU A 83 -18.52 -11.12 0.09
C LEU A 83 -18.66 -11.30 1.60
N HIS A 84 -19.90 -11.34 2.08
CA HIS A 84 -20.17 -11.48 3.51
C HIS A 84 -19.86 -12.88 4.01
N ARG A 85 -19.24 -12.96 5.22
CA ARG A 85 -18.87 -14.22 5.89
C ARG A 85 -17.99 -15.13 5.03
N GLU A 86 -17.19 -14.54 4.18
CA GLU A 86 -16.38 -15.26 3.21
C GLU A 86 -15.17 -15.96 3.85
N LEU A 87 -14.53 -15.32 4.82
CA LEU A 87 -13.36 -15.86 5.50
C LEU A 87 -13.75 -16.44 6.87
N ASN A 88 -13.34 -17.70 7.11
CA ASN A 88 -13.63 -18.44 8.35
C ASN A 88 -15.12 -18.42 8.76
N SER A 89 -16.04 -18.24 7.81
CA SER A 89 -17.51 -18.18 8.01
C SER A 89 -18.01 -16.99 8.84
N HIS A 90 -17.17 -15.98 9.11
CA HIS A 90 -17.59 -14.81 9.90
C HIS A 90 -17.05 -13.46 9.37
N THR A 91 -15.90 -13.42 8.71
CA THR A 91 -15.31 -12.17 8.21
C THR A 91 -15.67 -11.94 6.75
N SER A 92 -16.11 -10.75 6.40
CA SER A 92 -16.36 -10.33 5.02
C SER A 92 -15.04 -10.08 4.30
N ILE A 93 -15.02 -10.28 2.98
CA ILE A 93 -13.89 -9.95 2.11
C ILE A 93 -14.38 -9.02 1.01
N ILE A 94 -13.59 -8.03 0.68
CA ILE A 94 -13.84 -7.14 -0.45
C ILE A 94 -13.00 -7.62 -1.62
N LEU A 95 -13.64 -7.74 -2.78
CA LEU A 95 -13.01 -8.04 -4.05
C LEU A 95 -13.12 -6.83 -4.97
N GLU A 96 -11.99 -6.37 -5.46
CA GLU A 96 -11.89 -5.27 -6.41
C GLU A 96 -11.16 -5.76 -7.66
N ASP A 97 -11.79 -5.63 -8.84
CA ASP A 97 -11.17 -5.99 -10.11
C ASP A 97 -9.97 -5.06 -10.38
N ILE A 98 -8.83 -5.61 -10.76
CA ILE A 98 -7.69 -4.82 -11.21
C ILE A 98 -7.83 -4.64 -12.73
N PRO A 99 -8.05 -3.42 -13.22
CA PRO A 99 -8.16 -3.14 -14.65
C PRO A 99 -6.88 -3.51 -15.40
N GLN A 100 -7.00 -3.83 -16.67
CA GLN A 100 -5.84 -4.04 -17.54
C GLN A 100 -5.11 -2.71 -17.75
N GLY A 101 -3.84 -2.67 -17.38
CA GLY A 101 -3.00 -1.48 -17.49
C GLY A 101 -1.78 -1.61 -16.60
N GLU A 102 -1.14 -0.50 -16.36
CA GLU A 102 0.01 -0.41 -15.48
C GLU A 102 -0.21 0.63 -14.37
N PRO A 103 0.43 0.49 -13.20
CA PRO A 103 0.37 1.51 -12.18
C PRO A 103 0.80 2.87 -12.73
N LEU A 104 0.19 3.95 -12.24
CA LEU A 104 0.51 5.31 -12.71
C LEU A 104 2.00 5.63 -12.62
N GLU A 105 2.70 5.12 -11.61
CA GLU A 105 4.16 5.25 -11.49
C GLU A 105 4.90 4.71 -12.72
N SER A 106 4.50 3.54 -13.21
CA SER A 106 5.07 2.94 -14.42
C SER A 106 4.63 3.70 -15.67
N ALA A 107 3.36 4.07 -15.75
CA ALA A 107 2.82 4.84 -16.86
C ALA A 107 3.52 6.21 -17.04
N MET A 108 3.94 6.84 -15.94
CA MET A 108 4.72 8.08 -15.98
C MET A 108 6.10 7.93 -16.65
N LEU A 109 6.62 6.70 -16.75
CA LEU A 109 7.89 6.38 -17.39
C LEU A 109 7.71 5.93 -18.84
N THR A 110 6.54 5.40 -19.20
CA THR A 110 6.28 4.73 -20.49
C THR A 110 5.38 5.52 -21.41
N MET A 111 4.52 6.38 -20.88
CA MET A 111 3.53 7.15 -21.64
C MET A 111 3.92 8.61 -21.79
N SER A 112 3.47 9.25 -22.87
CA SER A 112 3.68 10.68 -23.06
C SER A 112 2.95 11.50 -22.00
N GLN A 113 3.58 12.61 -21.59
CA GLN A 113 2.98 13.56 -20.64
C GLN A 113 1.59 14.04 -21.08
N GLU A 114 1.42 14.32 -22.38
CA GLU A 114 0.14 14.77 -22.93
C GLU A 114 -0.96 13.75 -22.69
N LYS A 115 -0.66 12.46 -22.91
CA LYS A 115 -1.60 11.36 -22.70
C LYS A 115 -1.97 11.21 -21.23
N LEU A 116 -1.00 11.27 -20.33
CA LEU A 116 -1.23 11.21 -18.88
C LEU A 116 -2.08 12.39 -18.38
N LEU A 117 -1.78 13.62 -18.85
CA LEU A 117 -2.55 14.81 -18.48
C LEU A 117 -3.95 14.80 -19.06
N SER A 118 -4.15 14.23 -20.27
CA SER A 118 -5.47 14.03 -20.84
C SER A 118 -6.30 13.05 -20.00
N GLY A 119 -5.68 11.92 -19.60
CA GLY A 119 -6.33 10.94 -18.73
C GLY A 119 -6.68 11.48 -17.35
N LEU A 120 -5.79 12.31 -16.75
CA LEU A 120 -6.08 12.98 -15.48
C LEU A 120 -7.32 13.89 -15.57
N ARG A 121 -7.42 14.70 -16.62
CA ARG A 121 -8.57 15.59 -16.84
C ARG A 121 -9.87 14.81 -17.07
N GLU A 122 -9.81 13.73 -17.85
CA GLU A 122 -10.96 12.86 -18.06
C GLU A 122 -11.41 12.19 -16.77
N PHE A 123 -10.45 11.71 -15.97
CA PHE A 123 -10.73 11.11 -14.67
C PHE A 123 -11.36 12.12 -13.70
N GLU A 124 -10.82 13.33 -13.63
CA GLU A 124 -11.36 14.43 -12.84
C GLU A 124 -12.81 14.75 -13.24
N GLU A 125 -13.09 14.81 -14.53
CA GLU A 125 -14.44 15.04 -15.04
C GLU A 125 -15.40 13.90 -14.66
N ARG A 126 -14.96 12.64 -14.71
CA ARG A 126 -15.77 11.48 -14.25
C ARG A 126 -16.09 11.58 -12.76
N MET A 127 -15.10 11.92 -11.93
CA MET A 127 -15.29 12.14 -10.49
C MET A 127 -16.29 13.25 -10.21
N ARG A 128 -16.18 14.35 -10.95
CA ARG A 128 -17.09 15.49 -10.84
C ARG A 128 -18.52 15.13 -11.26
N ARG A 129 -18.70 14.41 -12.37
CA ARG A 129 -20.00 13.93 -12.83
C ARG A 129 -20.64 12.94 -11.86
N ALA A 130 -19.85 12.08 -11.26
CA ALA A 130 -20.29 11.14 -10.23
C ALA A 130 -20.59 11.82 -8.88
N ASP A 131 -20.19 13.09 -8.71
CA ASP A 131 -20.25 13.83 -7.45
C ASP A 131 -19.66 13.04 -6.28
N ILE A 132 -18.39 12.61 -6.44
CA ILE A 132 -17.67 11.85 -5.42
C ILE A 132 -16.25 12.37 -5.22
N SER A 133 -15.69 12.03 -4.05
CA SER A 133 -14.26 12.08 -3.75
C SER A 133 -13.75 10.69 -3.41
N HIS A 134 -12.60 10.33 -3.95
CA HIS A 134 -11.96 9.03 -3.72
C HIS A 134 -11.26 8.98 -2.35
N ASN A 135 -10.72 10.11 -1.87
CA ASN A 135 -10.01 10.32 -0.61
C ASN A 135 -8.71 9.53 -0.41
N ASN A 136 -8.24 8.84 -1.44
CA ASN A 136 -6.98 8.08 -1.38
C ASN A 136 -6.29 8.03 -2.75
N LEU A 137 -6.27 9.16 -3.48
CA LEU A 137 -5.62 9.26 -4.78
C LEU A 137 -4.11 9.35 -4.63
N ARG A 138 -3.45 8.21 -4.79
CA ARG A 138 -1.99 8.06 -4.82
C ARG A 138 -1.62 7.29 -6.08
N LYS A 139 -0.38 7.44 -6.56
CA LYS A 139 0.11 6.77 -7.79
C LYS A 139 -0.08 5.26 -7.77
N GLN A 140 0.17 4.62 -6.63
CA GLN A 140 -0.02 3.18 -6.45
C GLN A 140 -1.50 2.74 -6.42
N ASN A 141 -2.44 3.69 -6.31
CA ASN A 141 -3.88 3.43 -6.29
C ASN A 141 -4.55 3.76 -7.63
N ILE A 142 -3.77 3.95 -8.67
CA ILE A 142 -4.27 4.31 -10.00
C ILE A 142 -3.62 3.38 -11.02
N ILE A 143 -4.46 2.71 -11.79
CA ILE A 143 -4.05 1.95 -12.99
C ILE A 143 -4.33 2.80 -14.21
N VAL A 144 -3.39 2.88 -15.13
CA VAL A 144 -3.55 3.57 -16.41
C VAL A 144 -3.60 2.53 -17.51
N ASP A 145 -4.68 2.53 -18.28
CA ASP A 145 -4.83 1.61 -19.41
C ASP A 145 -4.02 2.06 -20.64
N ARG A 146 -3.99 1.22 -21.68
CA ARG A 146 -3.26 1.50 -22.92
C ARG A 146 -3.72 2.79 -23.62
N ASN A 147 -4.95 3.23 -23.38
CA ASN A 147 -5.53 4.44 -23.97
C ASN A 147 -5.20 5.67 -23.15
N GLY A 148 -4.69 5.49 -21.93
CA GLY A 148 -4.35 6.56 -20.99
C GLY A 148 -5.50 6.90 -20.04
N HIS A 149 -6.58 6.08 -20.00
CA HIS A 149 -7.65 6.27 -19.02
C HIS A 149 -7.18 5.82 -17.64
N TRP A 150 -7.61 6.54 -16.63
CA TRP A 150 -7.25 6.30 -15.25
C TRP A 150 -8.34 5.54 -14.51
N HIS A 151 -7.94 4.49 -13.82
CA HIS A 151 -8.80 3.60 -13.04
C HIS A 151 -8.33 3.58 -11.59
N PRO A 152 -9.07 4.16 -10.66
CA PRO A 152 -8.69 4.15 -9.25
C PRO A 152 -8.92 2.76 -8.64
N LEU A 153 -8.08 2.41 -7.66
CA LEU A 153 -8.20 1.24 -6.79
C LEU A 153 -8.44 1.69 -5.35
N ARG A 154 -8.82 0.76 -4.48
CA ARG A 154 -9.14 1.03 -3.06
C ARG A 154 -10.33 1.97 -2.91
N LEU A 155 -11.38 1.66 -3.64
CA LEU A 155 -12.61 2.45 -3.74
C LEU A 155 -13.40 2.54 -2.43
N TYR A 156 -13.06 1.76 -1.43
CA TYR A 156 -13.74 1.73 -0.12
C TYR A 156 -13.58 3.03 0.71
N TYR A 157 -12.74 3.99 0.31
CA TYR A 157 -12.68 5.33 0.91
C TYR A 157 -13.60 6.37 0.25
N THR A 158 -14.32 6.00 -0.80
CA THR A 158 -15.15 6.93 -1.58
C THR A 158 -16.26 7.56 -0.73
N THR A 159 -16.42 8.88 -0.88
CA THR A 159 -17.49 9.66 -0.26
C THR A 159 -18.27 10.47 -1.30
N ILE A 160 -19.50 10.86 -0.96
CA ILE A 160 -20.26 11.81 -1.76
C ILE A 160 -19.66 13.21 -1.62
N GLY A 161 -19.73 14.00 -2.69
CA GLY A 161 -19.20 15.36 -2.78
C GLY A 161 -17.86 15.41 -3.50
N TYR A 162 -17.84 16.12 -4.62
CA TYR A 162 -16.63 16.37 -5.39
C TYR A 162 -15.75 17.42 -4.72
N GLY A 163 -14.42 17.26 -4.80
CA GLY A 163 -13.42 18.25 -4.38
C GLY A 163 -12.53 17.84 -3.22
N GLY A 164 -12.84 16.75 -2.50
CA GLY A 164 -11.99 16.21 -1.42
C GLY A 164 -10.58 15.82 -1.89
N ASP A 165 -10.44 15.47 -3.18
CA ASP A 165 -9.17 15.04 -3.80
C ASP A 165 -8.40 16.18 -4.49
N SER A 166 -8.84 17.43 -4.42
CA SER A 166 -8.27 18.53 -5.21
C SER A 166 -6.76 18.71 -4.99
N LYS A 167 -6.28 18.56 -3.76
CA LYS A 167 -4.84 18.64 -3.44
C LYS A 167 -4.04 17.49 -4.04
N GLN A 168 -4.58 16.28 -4.00
CA GLN A 168 -3.94 15.08 -4.58
C GLN A 168 -3.90 15.20 -6.12
N MET A 169 -4.98 15.66 -6.74
CA MET A 169 -5.05 15.93 -8.18
C MET A 169 -4.02 16.96 -8.62
N GLU A 170 -3.90 18.07 -7.89
CA GLU A 170 -2.92 19.11 -8.17
C GLU A 170 -1.47 18.60 -8.01
N ALA A 171 -1.22 17.78 -6.98
CA ALA A 171 0.07 17.14 -6.79
C ALA A 171 0.43 16.20 -7.95
N LEU A 172 -0.50 15.34 -8.39
CA LEU A 172 -0.31 14.46 -9.54
C LEU A 172 -0.06 15.25 -10.84
N TYR A 173 -0.83 16.31 -11.07
CA TYR A 173 -0.65 17.20 -12.22
C TYR A 173 0.75 17.84 -12.24
N THR A 174 1.21 18.32 -11.10
CA THR A 174 2.53 18.95 -10.95
C THR A 174 3.64 17.93 -11.17
N GLU A 175 3.48 16.73 -10.62
CA GLU A 175 4.46 15.65 -10.75
C GLU A 175 4.57 15.17 -12.21
N ILE A 176 3.45 14.91 -12.90
CA ILE A 176 3.47 14.55 -14.32
C ILE A 176 4.17 15.63 -15.15
N LYS A 177 3.94 16.91 -14.85
CA LYS A 177 4.62 18.01 -15.54
C LYS A 177 6.11 18.11 -15.25
N SER A 178 6.56 17.66 -14.09
CA SER A 178 7.97 17.69 -13.71
C SER A 178 8.80 16.61 -14.42
N VAL A 179 8.21 15.44 -14.67
CA VAL A 179 8.89 14.32 -15.35
C VAL A 179 9.35 14.72 -16.77
N ALA A 180 8.55 15.47 -17.51
CA ALA A 180 8.92 15.89 -18.88
C ALA A 180 10.08 16.89 -18.98
N LYS A 181 10.48 17.52 -17.88
CA LYS A 181 11.67 18.37 -17.87
C LYS A 181 12.97 17.57 -17.77
N ALA A 182 12.89 16.32 -17.31
CA ALA A 182 14.04 15.42 -17.19
C ALA A 182 14.40 14.74 -18.53
N ASP A 183 13.42 14.55 -19.43
CA ASP A 183 13.62 13.84 -20.71
C ASP A 183 14.51 14.59 -21.72
N ASN A 184 14.79 15.88 -21.53
CA ASN A 184 15.66 16.63 -22.45
C ASN A 184 17.16 16.46 -22.19
N CYS A 185 17.57 15.65 -21.23
CA CYS A 185 19.00 15.49 -20.86
C CYS A 185 19.63 14.13 -21.12
N LEU A 186 18.89 13.10 -21.58
CA LEU A 186 19.46 11.77 -21.77
C LEU A 186 19.04 11.10 -23.08
N ASN A 187 19.88 11.30 -24.12
CA ASN A 187 19.91 10.44 -25.29
C ASN A 187 20.81 9.22 -24.99
N GLU A 188 20.30 8.21 -24.28
CA GLU A 188 20.88 6.87 -24.25
C GLU A 188 19.80 5.80 -24.19
N PRO A 189 19.92 4.66 -24.87
CA PRO A 189 18.88 3.66 -24.96
C PRO A 189 18.78 2.86 -23.65
N LEU A 190 17.67 3.04 -22.93
CA LEU A 190 17.29 2.29 -21.75
C LEU A 190 16.79 0.88 -22.10
N SER A 191 17.67 -0.04 -22.45
CA SER A 191 17.31 -1.43 -22.75
C SER A 191 17.77 -2.48 -21.74
N ALA A 192 18.06 -2.14 -20.48
CA ALA A 192 18.60 -3.14 -19.56
C ALA A 192 18.14 -3.13 -18.11
N TYR A 193 17.34 -2.19 -17.64
CA TYR A 193 16.95 -2.21 -16.19
C TYR A 193 15.45 -1.96 -16.02
N ARG A 194 14.71 -3.03 -15.74
CA ARG A 194 13.41 -2.97 -15.04
C ARG A 194 13.69 -2.59 -13.58
N THR A 195 13.93 -1.31 -13.32
CA THR A 195 14.02 -0.79 -11.96
C THR A 195 12.68 -0.19 -11.59
N GLU A 196 11.95 -0.83 -10.66
CA GLU A 196 10.88 -0.15 -9.94
C GLU A 196 11.41 1.19 -9.44
N TYR A 197 10.72 2.29 -9.76
CA TYR A 197 11.08 3.59 -9.22
C TYR A 197 10.80 3.58 -7.72
N ILE A 198 11.82 3.34 -6.94
CA ILE A 198 11.75 3.44 -5.49
C ILE A 198 12.13 4.88 -5.12
N PRO A 199 11.24 5.65 -4.48
CA PRO A 199 11.49 7.05 -4.17
C PRO A 199 12.70 7.19 -3.25
N LEU A 200 13.44 8.30 -3.43
CA LEU A 200 14.47 8.71 -2.48
C LEU A 200 13.77 9.26 -1.23
N ARG A 201 13.92 8.59 -0.09
CA ARG A 201 13.45 9.03 1.19
C ARG A 201 14.62 9.28 2.11
N GLU A 202 14.72 10.50 2.64
CA GLU A 202 15.80 10.91 3.57
C GLU A 202 17.22 10.59 3.06
N GLY A 203 17.46 10.83 1.77
CA GLY A 203 18.72 10.51 1.12
C GLY A 203 18.97 9.02 0.89
N ARG A 204 17.96 8.19 1.05
CA ARG A 204 18.01 6.74 0.86
C ARG A 204 16.99 6.27 -0.16
N ARG A 205 17.43 5.41 -1.07
CA ARG A 205 16.57 4.71 -2.02
C ARG A 205 16.67 3.22 -1.76
N ARG A 206 15.56 2.59 -1.45
CA ARG A 206 15.47 1.14 -1.29
C ARG A 206 15.85 0.47 -2.60
N MET A 207 16.60 -0.61 -2.53
CA MET A 207 16.97 -1.45 -3.67
C MET A 207 16.59 -2.89 -3.39
N VAL A 208 16.08 -3.56 -4.42
CA VAL A 208 15.77 -4.99 -4.39
C VAL A 208 16.71 -5.69 -5.35
N THR A 209 17.41 -6.71 -4.90
CA THR A 209 18.32 -7.53 -5.70
C THR A 209 17.97 -9.00 -5.53
N ALA A 210 18.63 -9.88 -6.28
CA ALA A 210 18.49 -11.32 -6.10
C ALA A 210 18.96 -11.80 -4.70
N GLU A 211 19.80 -11.01 -4.04
CA GLU A 211 20.38 -11.32 -2.71
C GLU A 211 19.50 -10.80 -1.58
N GLY A 212 18.62 -9.82 -1.85
CA GLY A 212 17.74 -9.23 -0.86
C GLY A 212 17.44 -7.75 -1.09
N VAL A 213 16.98 -7.11 -0.01
CA VAL A 213 16.63 -5.68 0.06
C VAL A 213 17.70 -4.92 0.83
N GLY A 214 18.14 -3.80 0.29
CA GLY A 214 19.08 -2.87 0.89
C GLY A 214 18.77 -1.42 0.46
N PHE A 215 19.74 -0.51 0.65
CA PHE A 215 19.54 0.90 0.32
C PHE A 215 20.77 1.53 -0.34
N ARG A 216 20.51 2.45 -1.27
CA ARG A 216 21.49 3.29 -1.95
C ARG A 216 21.31 4.75 -1.55
N ASP A 217 22.38 5.54 -1.68
CA ASP A 217 22.31 6.99 -1.58
C ASP A 217 21.78 7.63 -2.88
N GLU A 218 21.71 8.96 -2.89
CA GLU A 218 21.30 9.75 -4.07
C GLU A 218 22.24 9.58 -5.28
N ASN A 219 23.50 9.22 -5.05
CA ASN A 219 24.51 8.99 -6.08
C ASN A 219 24.50 7.53 -6.59
N GLY A 220 23.64 6.66 -6.03
CA GLY A 220 23.54 5.27 -6.40
C GLY A 220 24.51 4.33 -5.69
N ASN A 221 25.32 4.83 -4.75
CA ASN A 221 26.23 3.99 -3.97
C ASN A 221 25.43 3.18 -2.92
N VAL A 222 25.77 1.90 -2.77
CA VAL A 222 25.17 1.04 -1.74
C VAL A 222 25.62 1.52 -0.37
N VAL A 223 24.68 1.97 0.46
CA VAL A 223 24.90 2.40 1.84
C VAL A 223 24.54 1.29 2.82
N ILE A 224 23.47 0.58 2.53
CA ILE A 224 23.01 -0.57 3.32
C ILE A 224 22.93 -1.76 2.38
N ALA A 225 23.73 -2.79 2.69
CA ALA A 225 23.81 -4.00 1.89
C ALA A 225 22.45 -4.71 1.80
N PRO A 226 22.15 -5.46 0.71
CA PRO A 226 20.87 -6.15 0.51
C PRO A 226 20.79 -7.43 1.36
N LEU A 227 20.73 -7.27 2.69
CA LEU A 227 20.75 -8.37 3.67
C LEU A 227 19.35 -8.79 4.13
N TYR A 228 18.31 -7.99 3.82
CA TYR A 228 16.97 -8.20 4.33
C TYR A 228 16.08 -8.84 3.25
N VAL A 229 15.08 -9.61 3.65
CA VAL A 229 14.06 -10.12 2.70
C VAL A 229 12.99 -9.08 2.43
N TRP A 230 12.84 -8.11 3.35
CA TRP A 230 11.94 -6.99 3.21
C TRP A 230 12.45 -5.77 4.02
N ALA A 231 12.14 -4.57 3.54
CA ALA A 231 12.34 -3.32 4.28
C ALA A 231 11.27 -2.30 3.88
N SER A 232 10.84 -1.44 4.84
CA SER A 232 10.06 -0.24 4.53
C SER A 232 10.95 0.83 3.89
N ASP A 233 10.34 1.89 3.34
CA ASP A 233 11.09 3.12 3.08
C ASP A 233 11.45 3.81 4.40
N PHE A 234 12.43 4.71 4.38
CA PHE A 234 12.77 5.54 5.54
C PHE A 234 11.68 6.56 5.82
N ASP A 235 11.35 6.73 7.09
CA ASP A 235 10.43 7.74 7.60
C ASP A 235 10.93 8.21 8.97
N GLU A 236 11.12 9.54 9.13
CA GLU A 236 11.71 10.16 10.32
C GLU A 236 13.00 9.44 10.80
N GLY A 237 13.91 9.13 9.87
CA GLY A 237 15.22 8.52 10.12
C GLY A 237 15.20 7.03 10.40
N ARG A 238 14.09 6.35 10.22
CA ARG A 238 13.91 4.92 10.54
C ARG A 238 13.32 4.13 9.39
N ALA A 239 13.75 2.87 9.25
CA ALA A 239 13.12 1.89 8.37
C ALA A 239 12.97 0.56 9.10
N MET A 240 11.80 -0.04 8.98
CA MET A 240 11.56 -1.41 9.45
C MET A 240 12.21 -2.39 8.47
N VAL A 241 12.81 -3.45 9.00
CA VAL A 241 13.47 -4.49 8.21
C VAL A 241 13.03 -5.88 8.68
N MET A 242 13.12 -6.86 7.76
CA MET A 242 12.84 -8.27 8.07
C MET A 242 13.97 -9.15 7.54
N THR A 243 14.45 -10.06 8.38
CA THR A 243 15.47 -11.06 8.02
C THR A 243 14.86 -12.28 7.31
N ALA A 244 15.72 -13.15 6.78
CA ALA A 244 15.30 -14.41 6.16
C ALA A 244 14.56 -15.34 7.12
N GLU A 245 14.85 -15.25 8.42
CA GLU A 245 14.18 -15.96 9.50
C GLU A 245 12.82 -15.36 9.87
N LYS A 246 12.37 -14.33 9.12
CA LYS A 246 11.11 -13.59 9.34
C LYS A 246 11.09 -12.81 10.66
N MET A 247 12.26 -12.44 11.17
CA MET A 247 12.39 -11.59 12.35
C MET A 247 12.48 -10.13 11.92
N MET A 248 11.77 -9.26 12.62
CA MET A 248 11.69 -7.83 12.33
C MET A 248 12.58 -7.02 13.25
N GLY A 249 13.07 -5.90 12.73
CA GLY A 249 13.85 -4.90 13.45
C GLY A 249 13.65 -3.51 12.88
N LEU A 250 14.35 -2.53 13.44
CA LEU A 250 14.36 -1.14 13.02
C LEU A 250 15.78 -0.66 12.81
N ILE A 251 16.06 -0.03 11.67
CA ILE A 251 17.38 0.52 11.35
C ILE A 251 17.35 2.03 11.18
N ASP A 252 18.47 2.69 11.39
CA ASP A 252 18.68 4.10 11.04
C ASP A 252 19.19 4.25 9.58
N THR A 253 19.29 5.49 9.10
CA THR A 253 19.75 5.80 7.74
C THR A 253 21.18 5.37 7.42
N SER A 254 21.98 5.00 8.44
CA SER A 254 23.31 4.41 8.25
C SER A 254 23.30 2.88 8.15
N GLY A 255 22.15 2.25 8.43
CA GLY A 255 21.99 0.80 8.49
C GLY A 255 22.30 0.19 9.86
N ARG A 256 22.53 1.02 10.88
CA ARG A 256 22.71 0.54 12.24
C ARG A 256 21.35 0.12 12.80
N GLU A 257 21.30 -1.08 13.38
CA GLU A 257 20.11 -1.53 14.10
C GLU A 257 19.84 -0.66 15.32
N VAL A 258 18.67 -0.04 15.35
CA VAL A 258 18.11 0.69 16.49
C VAL A 258 17.32 -0.27 17.35
N ILE A 259 16.52 -1.12 16.73
CA ILE A 259 15.91 -2.30 17.34
C ILE A 259 16.41 -3.50 16.54
N LYS A 260 17.04 -4.47 17.23
CA LYS A 260 17.59 -5.65 16.56
C LYS A 260 16.54 -6.41 15.78
N ALA A 261 16.93 -6.98 14.64
CA ALA A 261 16.04 -7.79 13.82
C ALA A 261 15.88 -9.22 14.41
N GLU A 262 15.33 -9.30 15.62
CA GLU A 262 15.13 -10.54 16.39
C GLU A 262 13.71 -10.68 16.96
N TYR A 263 12.78 -9.78 16.59
CA TYR A 263 11.41 -9.74 17.09
C TYR A 263 10.41 -10.26 16.07
N GLU A 264 9.27 -10.77 16.56
CA GLU A 264 8.18 -11.27 15.69
C GLU A 264 7.55 -10.15 14.88
N ILE A 265 7.35 -8.99 15.49
CA ILE A 265 6.75 -7.80 14.87
C ILE A 265 7.45 -6.56 15.45
N VAL A 266 7.72 -5.60 14.57
CA VAL A 266 8.10 -4.22 14.93
C VAL A 266 7.19 -3.28 14.15
N GLU A 267 6.48 -2.40 14.85
CA GLU A 267 5.60 -1.38 14.26
C GLU A 267 6.11 0.00 14.69
N TYR A 268 6.70 0.72 13.75
CA TYR A 268 7.23 2.06 13.98
C TYR A 268 6.20 3.13 13.64
N SER A 269 6.04 4.10 14.55
CA SER A 269 5.24 5.31 14.33
C SER A 269 6.16 6.51 14.15
N ALA A 270 6.21 7.05 12.95
CA ALA A 270 6.99 8.26 12.66
C ALA A 270 6.46 9.50 13.40
N LYS A 271 5.17 9.51 13.78
CA LYS A 271 4.52 10.64 14.43
C LYS A 271 5.05 10.93 15.84
N ASP A 272 5.29 9.89 16.62
CA ASP A 272 5.75 9.97 18.01
C ASP A 272 7.15 9.37 18.23
N GLY A 273 7.71 8.78 17.17
CA GLY A 273 9.05 8.18 17.18
C GLY A 273 9.14 6.87 17.95
N ASN A 274 8.03 6.32 18.42
CA ASN A 274 8.00 5.09 19.19
C ASN A 274 7.78 3.86 18.31
N SER A 275 8.13 2.70 18.85
CA SER A 275 7.89 1.41 18.18
C SER A 275 7.20 0.45 19.12
N TRP A 276 6.09 -0.13 18.66
CA TRP A 276 5.53 -1.31 19.31
C TRP A 276 6.26 -2.56 18.82
N VAL A 277 6.72 -3.36 19.75
CA VAL A 277 7.51 -4.57 19.49
C VAL A 277 6.82 -5.77 20.10
N ARG A 278 6.73 -6.86 19.34
CA ARG A 278 6.12 -8.12 19.79
C ARG A 278 7.14 -9.23 19.89
N GLN A 279 7.11 -9.95 21.02
CA GLN A 279 7.90 -11.15 21.22
C GLN A 279 7.13 -12.15 22.10
N ASN A 280 7.11 -13.42 21.72
CA ASN A 280 6.39 -14.50 22.42
C ASN A 280 4.89 -14.19 22.68
N GLY A 281 4.27 -13.46 21.73
CA GLY A 281 2.86 -13.05 21.84
C GLY A 281 2.63 -11.81 22.71
N LEU A 282 3.62 -11.30 23.42
CA LEU A 282 3.53 -10.11 24.27
C LEU A 282 4.04 -8.87 23.54
N TRP A 283 3.56 -7.69 23.91
CA TRP A 283 3.95 -6.40 23.34
C TRP A 283 4.70 -5.55 24.36
N ALA A 284 5.65 -4.77 23.88
CA ALA A 284 6.31 -3.71 24.64
C ALA A 284 6.51 -2.47 23.76
N LEU A 285 6.57 -1.30 24.36
CA LEU A 285 6.85 -0.03 23.71
C LEU A 285 8.34 0.29 23.83
N PHE A 286 8.95 0.69 22.70
CA PHE A 286 10.33 1.15 22.61
C PHE A 286 10.35 2.60 22.15
N ASP A 287 11.23 3.40 22.71
CA ASP A 287 11.41 4.80 22.31
C ASP A 287 12.20 4.93 20.99
N TYR A 288 12.37 6.16 20.54
CA TYR A 288 13.11 6.49 19.31
C TYR A 288 14.57 5.99 19.32
N SER A 289 15.20 5.83 20.48
CA SER A 289 16.55 5.29 20.60
C SER A 289 16.64 3.77 20.54
N GLY A 290 15.49 3.09 20.56
CA GLY A 290 15.38 1.63 20.64
C GLY A 290 15.47 1.10 22.08
N LEU A 291 15.26 1.97 23.08
CA LEU A 291 15.19 1.54 24.48
C LEU A 291 13.75 1.13 24.81
N GLN A 292 13.59 -0.05 25.41
CA GLN A 292 12.28 -0.50 25.92
C GLN A 292 11.84 0.39 27.08
N ILE A 293 10.61 0.95 26.98
CA ILE A 293 10.04 1.88 27.97
C ILE A 293 8.82 1.31 28.71
N THR A 294 8.26 0.19 28.29
CA THR A 294 7.23 -0.53 29.04
C THR A 294 7.64 -1.98 29.28
N ASP A 295 7.07 -2.60 30.31
CA ASP A 295 7.14 -4.05 30.48
C ASP A 295 6.39 -4.77 29.35
N TRP A 296 6.70 -6.06 29.13
CA TRP A 296 5.98 -6.93 28.20
C TRP A 296 4.59 -7.26 28.76
N ASP A 297 3.56 -7.04 27.95
CA ASP A 297 2.17 -7.22 28.34
C ASP A 297 1.37 -7.87 27.19
N ASP A 298 0.28 -8.57 27.50
CA ASP A 298 -0.62 -9.24 26.55
C ASP A 298 -1.66 -8.28 25.93
N ARG A 299 -1.42 -6.97 26.02
CA ARG A 299 -2.32 -5.94 25.49
C ARG A 299 -2.65 -6.21 24.03
N GLU A 300 -3.93 -6.37 23.74
CA GLU A 300 -4.45 -6.07 22.42
C GLU A 300 -4.12 -4.61 22.12
N MET A 301 -3.50 -4.34 20.96
CA MET A 301 -3.21 -2.97 20.51
C MET A 301 -4.53 -2.18 20.56
N VAL A 302 -4.66 -1.30 21.54
CA VAL A 302 -5.73 -0.31 21.55
C VAL A 302 -5.29 0.75 20.55
N ASP A 303 -6.00 0.84 19.41
CA ASP A 303 -5.87 1.97 18.51
C ASP A 303 -6.10 3.25 19.32
N TYR A 304 -5.05 4.02 19.53
CA TYR A 304 -5.20 5.38 19.99
C TYR A 304 -5.78 6.18 18.82
N ASP A 305 -7.11 6.17 18.71
CA ASP A 305 -7.83 7.19 17.97
C ASP A 305 -7.49 8.54 18.60
N ILE A 306 -6.66 9.28 17.92
CA ILE A 306 -6.42 10.68 18.27
C ILE A 306 -7.64 11.43 17.81
N GLU A 307 -8.50 11.79 18.78
CA GLU A 307 -9.48 12.86 18.58
C GLU A 307 -8.74 14.11 18.08
N LEU A 308 -9.16 14.59 16.91
CA LEU A 308 -8.83 15.89 16.36
C LEU A 308 -9.86 16.91 16.81
#